data_17cbd0deaaa24901eea2160395ab8639
#
_entry.id   17cbd0deaaa24901eea2160395ab8639
#
_cell.length_a   1.000
_cell.length_b   1.000
_cell.length_c   1.000
_cell.angle_alpha   90.00
_cell.angle_beta   90.00
_cell.angle_gamma   90.00
#
_symmetry.space_group_name_H-M   'P 1'
#
loop_
_entity.id
_entity.type
_entity.pdbx_description
1 polymer ?
#
loop_
_entity_poly.entity_id
_entity_poly.type
_entity_poly.pdbx_seq_one_letter_code
_entity_poly.pdbx_strand_id
1 'polypeptide(L)'
;MEQISRIGMDTSKHIFQLHGVNTAEEPVLRKKLRRKEMFAFLEKLAPTVIAIEACGASHHCARLLQSFGHSVKLIAPQLVKPYIKRGKNDAADAEALCEAMSRPTMRFVPVKTAEQQAALMLVGVRDRLIRNRTQLTNAIRGYAGEFGLTAAKGKAHLDPLLERIQADESLPALARELFAAQAKEYAQLQAQIDKVDARLIA
;
A
#
# COMPACT_ATOMS: atom_id res chain seq x y z
N MET A 1 14.76 1.21 -36.04
CA MET A 1 13.72 1.64 -35.09
C MET A 1 14.09 3.03 -34.61
N GLU A 2 13.16 3.97 -34.67
CA GLU A 2 13.38 5.30 -34.12
C GLU A 2 13.71 5.20 -32.63
N GLN A 3 14.68 5.99 -32.19
CA GLN A 3 15.20 5.92 -30.83
C GLN A 3 14.15 6.45 -29.84
N ILE A 4 13.72 5.60 -28.91
CA ILE A 4 12.79 5.98 -27.86
C ILE A 4 13.53 6.87 -26.86
N SER A 5 13.02 8.07 -26.64
CA SER A 5 13.57 9.05 -25.69
C SER A 5 13.07 8.78 -24.26
N ARG A 6 11.76 8.53 -24.12
CA ARG A 6 11.11 8.26 -22.82
C ARG A 6 9.84 7.43 -22.98
N ILE A 7 9.45 6.78 -21.91
CA ILE A 7 8.26 5.91 -21.84
C ILE A 7 7.42 6.28 -20.62
N GLY A 8 6.12 6.49 -20.81
CA GLY A 8 5.13 6.42 -19.75
C GLY A 8 4.59 4.99 -19.64
N MET A 9 4.57 4.46 -18.44
CA MET A 9 4.08 3.11 -18.17
C MET A 9 2.99 3.13 -17.13
N ASP A 10 1.77 2.82 -17.53
CA ASP A 10 0.68 2.51 -16.61
C ASP A 10 0.77 1.06 -16.13
N THR A 11 0.61 0.87 -14.80
CA THR A 11 0.81 -0.41 -14.12
C THR A 11 -0.49 -0.93 -13.56
N SER A 12 -0.93 -2.09 -14.04
CA SER A 12 -2.01 -2.85 -13.41
C SER A 12 -1.49 -4.15 -12.80
N LYS A 13 -2.38 -4.95 -12.19
CA LYS A 13 -1.99 -6.25 -11.65
C LYS A 13 -1.47 -7.21 -12.72
N HIS A 14 -2.04 -7.16 -13.92
CA HIS A 14 -1.80 -8.16 -14.97
C HIS A 14 -1.35 -7.55 -16.30
N ILE A 15 -1.84 -6.38 -16.64
CA ILE A 15 -1.67 -5.75 -17.95
C ILE A 15 -1.00 -4.39 -17.77
N PHE A 16 -0.01 -4.11 -18.58
CA PHE A 16 0.76 -2.88 -18.60
C PHE A 16 0.58 -2.18 -19.93
N GLN A 17 0.36 -0.88 -19.90
CA GLN A 17 0.33 -0.03 -21.07
C GLN A 17 1.63 0.76 -21.15
N LEU A 18 2.25 0.74 -22.32
CA LEU A 18 3.45 1.50 -22.62
C LEU A 18 3.15 2.53 -23.70
N HIS A 19 3.51 3.76 -23.44
CA HIS A 19 3.51 4.85 -24.41
C HIS A 19 4.89 5.47 -24.44
N GLY A 20 5.56 5.40 -25.57
CA GLY A 20 6.91 5.96 -25.74
C GLY A 20 6.98 6.96 -26.89
N VAL A 21 7.78 8.00 -26.69
CA VAL A 21 8.02 9.04 -27.68
C VAL A 21 9.51 9.12 -28.05
N ASN A 22 9.81 9.64 -29.23
CA ASN A 22 11.16 10.00 -29.66
C ASN A 22 11.56 11.41 -29.16
N THR A 23 12.71 11.92 -29.59
CA THR A 23 13.20 13.27 -29.25
C THR A 23 12.37 14.40 -29.86
N ALA A 24 11.61 14.12 -30.92
CA ALA A 24 10.68 15.06 -31.56
C ALA A 24 9.27 15.05 -30.93
N GLU A 25 9.08 14.35 -29.79
CA GLU A 25 7.79 14.18 -29.10
C GLU A 25 6.78 13.33 -29.88
N GLU A 26 7.19 12.61 -30.92
CA GLU A 26 6.32 11.77 -31.71
C GLU A 26 6.15 10.40 -31.08
N PRO A 27 4.92 9.84 -31.05
CA PRO A 27 4.65 8.51 -30.48
C PRO A 27 5.28 7.40 -31.35
N VAL A 28 6.30 6.73 -30.84
CA VAL A 28 7.02 5.63 -31.53
C VAL A 28 6.79 4.27 -30.86
N LEU A 29 6.19 4.25 -29.67
CA LEU A 29 5.86 3.02 -28.95
C LEU A 29 4.46 3.12 -28.35
N ARG A 30 3.59 2.15 -28.70
CA ARG A 30 2.30 1.92 -28.05
C ARG A 30 2.11 0.41 -27.88
N LYS A 31 2.21 -0.10 -26.66
CA LYS A 31 2.09 -1.56 -26.41
C LYS A 31 1.25 -1.82 -25.18
N LYS A 32 0.47 -2.90 -25.29
CA LYS A 32 -0.26 -3.53 -24.18
C LYS A 32 0.37 -4.89 -23.94
N LEU A 33 0.96 -5.11 -22.77
CA LEU A 33 1.76 -6.29 -22.47
C LEU A 33 1.33 -6.90 -21.13
N ARG A 34 1.42 -8.22 -21.00
CA ARG A 34 1.33 -8.90 -19.71
C ARG A 34 2.62 -8.68 -18.93
N ARG A 35 2.55 -8.84 -17.60
CA ARG A 35 3.70 -8.59 -16.71
C ARG A 35 5.01 -9.24 -17.18
N LYS A 36 5.01 -10.52 -17.52
CA LYS A 36 6.23 -11.22 -17.98
C LYS A 36 6.75 -10.68 -19.30
N GLU A 37 5.84 -10.40 -20.22
CA GLU A 37 6.17 -9.86 -21.55
C GLU A 37 6.73 -8.45 -21.46
N MET A 38 6.18 -7.64 -20.55
CA MET A 38 6.63 -6.27 -20.32
C MET A 38 8.07 -6.23 -19.81
N PHE A 39 8.40 -7.02 -18.79
CA PHE A 39 9.78 -7.07 -18.29
C PHE A 39 10.76 -7.59 -19.33
N ALA A 40 10.42 -8.68 -20.04
CA ALA A 40 11.26 -9.22 -21.12
C ALA A 40 11.44 -8.25 -22.31
N PHE A 41 10.43 -7.40 -22.57
CA PHE A 41 10.53 -6.35 -23.58
C PHE A 41 11.46 -5.22 -23.11
N LEU A 42 11.29 -4.72 -21.89
CA LEU A 42 12.08 -3.61 -21.37
C LEU A 42 13.52 -4.03 -21.08
N GLU A 43 13.80 -5.23 -20.64
CA GLU A 43 15.15 -5.77 -20.47
C GLU A 43 15.99 -5.73 -21.76
N LYS A 44 15.34 -5.91 -22.92
CA LYS A 44 15.98 -5.88 -24.25
C LYS A 44 16.06 -4.47 -24.85
N LEU A 45 15.39 -3.51 -24.25
CA LEU A 45 15.38 -2.14 -24.74
C LEU A 45 16.63 -1.40 -24.28
N ALA A 46 17.18 -0.56 -25.14
CA ALA A 46 18.26 0.34 -24.74
C ALA A 46 17.87 1.20 -23.52
N PRO A 47 18.82 1.53 -22.63
CA PRO A 47 18.55 2.38 -21.48
C PRO A 47 17.74 3.62 -21.84
N THR A 48 16.62 3.81 -21.18
CA THR A 48 15.72 4.94 -21.44
C THR A 48 15.10 5.46 -20.14
N VAL A 49 14.39 6.58 -20.19
CA VAL A 49 13.70 7.13 -19.03
C VAL A 49 12.26 6.61 -19.01
N ILE A 50 11.83 6.04 -17.88
CA ILE A 50 10.49 5.44 -17.72
C ILE A 50 9.77 6.13 -16.58
N ALA A 51 8.60 6.71 -16.85
CA ALA A 51 7.69 7.22 -15.82
C ALA A 51 6.68 6.16 -15.41
N ILE A 52 6.45 6.04 -14.11
CA ILE A 52 5.47 5.13 -13.51
C ILE A 52 4.66 5.90 -12.48
N GLU A 53 3.35 5.64 -12.36
CA GLU A 53 2.57 6.18 -11.27
C GLU A 53 3.00 5.56 -9.93
N ALA A 54 3.20 6.40 -8.91
CA ALA A 54 3.56 5.96 -7.56
C ALA A 54 2.36 5.28 -6.86
N CYS A 55 2.26 3.98 -7.01
CA CYS A 55 1.20 3.13 -6.45
C CYS A 55 1.78 1.91 -5.73
N GLY A 56 0.93 0.99 -5.28
CA GLY A 56 1.29 -0.13 -4.40
C GLY A 56 2.47 -1.00 -4.85
N ALA A 57 2.68 -1.27 -6.14
CA ALA A 57 3.76 -2.13 -6.63
C ALA A 57 4.88 -1.35 -7.36
N SER A 58 4.76 -0.03 -7.46
CA SER A 58 5.62 0.81 -8.31
C SER A 58 7.09 0.78 -7.89
N HIS A 59 7.39 0.77 -6.59
CA HIS A 59 8.77 0.74 -6.11
C HIS A 59 9.51 -0.55 -6.48
N HIS A 60 8.86 -1.72 -6.39
CA HIS A 60 9.45 -2.98 -6.84
C HIS A 60 9.71 -2.96 -8.36
N CYS A 61 8.71 -2.52 -9.12
CA CYS A 61 8.83 -2.38 -10.56
C CYS A 61 9.96 -1.42 -10.94
N ALA A 62 10.06 -0.28 -10.26
CA ALA A 62 11.12 0.70 -10.49
C ALA A 62 12.51 0.11 -10.22
N ARG A 63 12.71 -0.58 -9.09
CA ARG A 63 14.02 -1.22 -8.80
C ARG A 63 14.40 -2.26 -9.84
N LEU A 64 13.45 -3.06 -10.31
CA LEU A 64 13.71 -4.04 -11.36
C LEU A 64 14.07 -3.37 -12.70
N LEU A 65 13.37 -2.32 -13.10
CA LEU A 65 13.71 -1.58 -14.33
C LEU A 65 15.05 -0.84 -14.21
N GLN A 66 15.39 -0.35 -13.03
CA GLN A 66 16.71 0.22 -12.77
C GLN A 66 17.83 -0.82 -12.89
N SER A 67 17.57 -2.09 -12.49
CA SER A 67 18.56 -3.17 -12.69
C SER A 67 18.78 -3.55 -14.17
N PHE A 68 17.82 -3.21 -15.05
CA PHE A 68 17.99 -3.31 -16.50
C PHE A 68 18.71 -2.11 -17.14
N GLY A 69 19.08 -1.12 -16.31
CA GLY A 69 19.80 0.09 -16.78
C GLY A 69 18.90 1.29 -17.10
N HIS A 70 17.59 1.19 -16.89
CA HIS A 70 16.68 2.31 -17.13
C HIS A 70 16.71 3.35 -16.02
N SER A 71 16.49 4.63 -16.36
CA SER A 71 16.20 5.68 -15.39
C SER A 71 14.70 5.71 -15.09
N VAL A 72 14.30 5.47 -13.83
CA VAL A 72 12.87 5.39 -13.47
C VAL A 72 12.45 6.61 -12.66
N LYS A 73 11.33 7.21 -13.06
CA LYS A 73 10.68 8.37 -12.42
C LYS A 73 9.32 7.95 -11.88
N LEU A 74 9.15 7.98 -10.57
CA LEU A 74 7.84 7.77 -9.96
C LEU A 74 7.12 9.10 -9.81
N ILE A 75 5.85 9.17 -10.26
CA ILE A 75 5.02 10.38 -10.20
C ILE A 75 3.80 10.09 -9.33
N ALA A 76 3.52 10.98 -8.37
CA ALA A 76 2.34 10.83 -7.54
C ALA A 76 1.05 10.98 -8.38
N PRO A 77 0.00 10.15 -8.12
CA PRO A 77 -1.23 10.13 -8.94
C PRO A 77 -1.87 11.51 -9.14
N GLN A 78 -1.88 12.34 -8.10
CA GLN A 78 -2.45 13.69 -8.17
C GLN A 78 -1.71 14.63 -9.13
N LEU A 79 -0.44 14.35 -9.43
CA LEU A 79 0.37 15.14 -10.37
C LEU A 79 0.23 14.65 -11.82
N VAL A 80 -0.29 13.45 -12.03
CA VAL A 80 -0.56 12.89 -13.37
C VAL A 80 -1.94 13.28 -13.85
N LYS A 81 -2.94 13.37 -12.96
CA LYS A 81 -4.34 13.69 -13.28
C LYS A 81 -4.55 14.85 -14.25
N PRO A 82 -3.85 16.01 -14.16
CA PRO A 82 -4.05 17.12 -15.09
C PRO A 82 -3.72 16.81 -16.54
N TYR A 83 -2.93 15.76 -16.79
CA TYR A 83 -2.47 15.34 -18.12
C TYR A 83 -3.32 14.24 -18.74
N ILE A 84 -4.28 13.68 -17.98
CA ILE A 84 -5.19 12.66 -18.48
C ILE A 84 -6.23 13.31 -19.39
N LYS A 85 -6.21 12.95 -20.67
CA LYS A 85 -7.21 13.38 -21.65
C LYS A 85 -8.56 12.72 -21.34
N ARG A 86 -9.65 13.35 -21.78
CA ARG A 86 -11.02 12.86 -21.55
C ARG A 86 -11.18 11.41 -22.03
N GLY A 87 -11.75 10.57 -21.18
CA GLY A 87 -11.99 9.14 -21.42
C GLY A 87 -11.08 8.26 -20.58
N LYS A 88 -11.68 7.44 -19.71
CA LYS A 88 -10.93 6.48 -18.87
C LYS A 88 -10.39 5.36 -19.77
N ASN A 89 -9.12 5.43 -20.09
CA ASN A 89 -8.46 4.44 -20.92
C ASN A 89 -7.01 4.30 -20.44
N ASP A 90 -6.59 3.09 -20.07
CA ASP A 90 -5.24 2.78 -19.57
C ASP A 90 -4.13 3.24 -20.54
N ALA A 91 -4.41 3.31 -21.85
CA ALA A 91 -3.47 3.85 -22.83
C ALA A 91 -3.29 5.37 -22.69
N ALA A 92 -4.36 6.10 -22.30
CA ALA A 92 -4.32 7.54 -22.03
C ALA A 92 -3.55 7.82 -20.73
N ASP A 93 -3.62 6.91 -19.75
CA ASP A 93 -2.87 7.04 -18.50
C ASP A 93 -1.35 6.88 -18.74
N ALA A 94 -0.93 5.95 -19.60
CA ALA A 94 0.46 5.82 -20.02
C ALA A 94 0.94 7.05 -20.82
N GLU A 95 0.12 7.60 -21.70
CA GLU A 95 0.41 8.85 -22.43
C GLU A 95 0.54 10.03 -21.46
N ALA A 96 -0.37 10.17 -20.49
CA ALA A 96 -0.33 11.21 -19.48
C ALA A 96 0.95 11.14 -18.61
N LEU A 97 1.41 9.96 -18.25
CA LEU A 97 2.69 9.76 -17.54
C LEU A 97 3.88 10.20 -18.39
N CYS A 98 3.87 9.85 -19.67
CA CYS A 98 4.92 10.23 -20.61
C CYS A 98 4.98 11.75 -20.79
N GLU A 99 3.85 12.43 -20.84
CA GLU A 99 3.77 13.89 -20.90
C GLU A 99 4.14 14.55 -19.58
N ALA A 100 3.59 14.08 -18.45
CA ALA A 100 3.82 14.65 -17.13
C ALA A 100 5.34 14.67 -16.77
N MET A 101 6.06 13.60 -17.07
CA MET A 101 7.48 13.49 -16.73
C MET A 101 8.38 14.49 -17.48
N SER A 102 7.92 15.06 -18.59
CA SER A 102 8.67 16.03 -19.38
C SER A 102 8.63 17.45 -18.79
N ARG A 103 7.76 17.70 -17.84
CA ARG A 103 7.56 19.05 -17.30
C ARG A 103 8.70 19.45 -16.36
N PRO A 104 9.31 20.64 -16.52
CA PRO A 104 10.46 21.08 -15.74
C PRO A 104 10.17 21.17 -14.22
N THR A 105 8.92 21.42 -13.85
CA THR A 105 8.48 21.57 -12.46
C THR A 105 7.96 20.27 -11.84
N MET A 106 8.02 19.14 -12.58
CA MET A 106 7.51 17.86 -12.07
C MET A 106 8.33 17.36 -10.88
N ARG A 107 7.61 16.99 -9.82
CA ARG A 107 8.21 16.41 -8.62
C ARG A 107 8.09 14.89 -8.66
N PHE A 108 9.23 14.22 -8.52
CA PHE A 108 9.29 12.77 -8.52
C PHE A 108 9.37 12.20 -7.11
N VAL A 109 8.72 11.07 -6.89
CA VAL A 109 8.82 10.31 -5.65
C VAL A 109 10.10 9.49 -5.70
N PRO A 110 10.98 9.56 -4.69
CA PRO A 110 12.18 8.73 -4.64
C PRO A 110 11.84 7.24 -4.65
N VAL A 111 12.57 6.45 -5.42
CA VAL A 111 12.43 4.99 -5.41
C VAL A 111 12.96 4.47 -4.09
N LYS A 112 12.11 3.82 -3.31
CA LYS A 112 12.51 3.23 -2.03
C LYS A 112 13.31 1.95 -2.22
N THR A 113 14.35 1.76 -1.40
CA THR A 113 15.06 0.48 -1.31
C THR A 113 14.16 -0.62 -0.74
N ALA A 114 14.60 -1.86 -0.79
CA ALA A 114 13.87 -2.97 -0.18
C ALA A 114 13.76 -2.81 1.34
N GLU A 115 14.82 -2.31 1.99
CA GLU A 115 14.89 -2.04 3.42
C GLU A 115 13.94 -0.91 3.82
N GLN A 116 13.93 0.20 3.06
CA GLN A 116 12.97 1.29 3.28
C GLN A 116 11.52 0.82 3.12
N GLN A 117 11.27 -0.08 2.16
CA GLN A 117 9.95 -0.66 1.98
C GLN A 117 9.56 -1.59 3.13
N ALA A 118 10.52 -2.35 3.69
CA ALA A 118 10.31 -3.17 4.87
C ALA A 118 10.02 -2.32 6.12
N ALA A 119 10.73 -1.20 6.31
CA ALA A 119 10.45 -0.26 7.39
C ALA A 119 9.02 0.32 7.30
N LEU A 120 8.57 0.71 6.11
CA LEU A 120 7.19 1.14 5.90
C LEU A 120 6.16 0.03 6.16
N MET A 121 6.50 -1.22 5.81
CA MET A 121 5.64 -2.36 6.13
C MET A 121 5.50 -2.55 7.64
N LEU A 122 6.57 -2.32 8.42
CA LEU A 122 6.53 -2.39 9.88
C LEU A 122 5.51 -1.39 10.46
N VAL A 123 5.54 -0.13 9.99
CA VAL A 123 4.55 0.89 10.37
C VAL A 123 3.13 0.47 9.99
N GLY A 124 2.93 -0.01 8.77
CA GLY A 124 1.63 -0.48 8.30
C GLY A 124 1.07 -1.67 9.09
N VAL A 125 1.96 -2.59 9.50
CA VAL A 125 1.58 -3.73 10.38
C VAL A 125 1.15 -3.21 11.76
N ARG A 126 1.90 -2.28 12.35
CA ARG A 126 1.53 -1.63 13.61
C ARG A 126 0.14 -1.00 13.55
N ASP A 127 -0.12 -0.19 12.55
CA ASP A 127 -1.40 0.50 12.38
C ASP A 127 -2.57 -0.47 12.24
N ARG A 128 -2.35 -1.57 11.52
CA ARG A 128 -3.35 -2.64 11.38
C ARG A 128 -3.64 -3.30 12.72
N LEU A 129 -2.61 -3.65 13.49
CA LEU A 129 -2.78 -4.28 14.82
C LEU A 129 -3.52 -3.36 15.79
N ILE A 130 -3.21 -2.07 15.80
CA ILE A 130 -3.91 -1.07 16.63
C ILE A 130 -5.39 -0.97 16.24
N ARG A 131 -5.71 -0.94 14.94
CA ARG A 131 -7.10 -0.94 14.47
C ARG A 131 -7.85 -2.20 14.89
N ASN A 132 -7.24 -3.37 14.74
CA ASN A 132 -7.83 -4.64 15.14
C ASN A 132 -8.12 -4.66 16.67
N ARG A 133 -7.15 -4.23 17.49
CA ARG A 133 -7.32 -4.10 18.93
C ARG A 133 -8.48 -3.15 19.28
N THR A 134 -8.57 -2.00 18.62
CA THR A 134 -9.64 -1.04 18.84
C THR A 134 -11.00 -1.62 18.48
N GLN A 135 -11.10 -2.33 17.35
CA GLN A 135 -12.32 -3.01 16.94
C GLN A 135 -12.75 -4.07 17.97
N LEU A 136 -11.81 -4.92 18.39
CA LEU A 136 -12.06 -5.95 19.40
C LEU A 136 -12.51 -5.35 20.74
N THR A 137 -11.84 -4.31 21.23
CA THR A 137 -12.19 -3.66 22.50
C THR A 137 -13.58 -3.01 22.46
N ASN A 138 -13.98 -2.46 21.31
CA ASN A 138 -15.32 -1.93 21.12
C ASN A 138 -16.39 -3.05 21.10
N ALA A 139 -16.07 -4.18 20.45
CA ALA A 139 -16.95 -5.34 20.44
C ALA A 139 -17.16 -5.92 21.86
N ILE A 140 -16.07 -6.10 22.63
CA ILE A 140 -16.16 -6.56 24.03
C ILE A 140 -17.06 -5.65 24.85
N ARG A 141 -16.87 -4.31 24.77
CA ARG A 141 -17.72 -3.36 25.50
C ARG A 141 -19.18 -3.40 25.05
N GLY A 142 -19.42 -3.56 23.74
CA GLY A 142 -20.77 -3.68 23.22
C GLY A 142 -21.49 -4.92 23.77
N TYR A 143 -20.83 -6.07 23.68
CA TYR A 143 -21.41 -7.31 24.20
C TYR A 143 -21.58 -7.28 25.74
N ALA A 144 -20.59 -6.74 26.47
CA ALA A 144 -20.71 -6.62 27.94
C ALA A 144 -21.89 -5.72 28.36
N GLY A 145 -22.18 -4.67 27.57
CA GLY A 145 -23.32 -3.80 27.79
C GLY A 145 -24.66 -4.52 27.75
N GLU A 146 -24.82 -5.56 26.90
CA GLU A 146 -26.03 -6.39 26.83
C GLU A 146 -26.26 -7.21 28.11
N PHE A 147 -25.24 -7.39 28.94
CA PHE A 147 -25.30 -8.03 30.25
C PHE A 147 -25.20 -7.01 31.40
N GLY A 148 -25.37 -5.70 31.13
CA GLY A 148 -25.31 -4.66 32.17
C GLY A 148 -23.88 -4.31 32.65
N LEU A 149 -22.85 -4.89 32.04
CA LEU A 149 -21.45 -4.64 32.38
C LEU A 149 -20.90 -3.52 31.52
N THR A 150 -20.78 -2.31 32.06
CA THR A 150 -20.28 -1.14 31.32
C THR A 150 -18.91 -0.68 31.82
N ALA A 151 -18.12 -0.10 30.94
CA ALA A 151 -16.84 0.58 31.27
C ALA A 151 -16.64 1.82 30.41
N ALA A 152 -15.89 2.79 30.93
CA ALA A 152 -15.50 3.97 30.19
C ALA A 152 -14.60 3.63 28.98
N LYS A 153 -14.53 4.54 28.02
CA LYS A 153 -13.62 4.41 26.87
C LYS A 153 -12.15 4.49 27.33
N GLY A 154 -11.28 3.82 26.59
CA GLY A 154 -9.85 3.83 26.83
C GLY A 154 -9.29 2.47 27.30
N LYS A 155 -7.98 2.28 27.07
CA LYS A 155 -7.27 1.03 27.36
C LYS A 155 -7.32 0.70 28.87
N ALA A 156 -7.10 1.69 29.73
CA ALA A 156 -7.06 1.52 31.17
C ALA A 156 -8.35 0.96 31.81
N HIS A 157 -9.48 1.02 31.11
CA HIS A 157 -10.77 0.56 31.61
C HIS A 157 -11.19 -0.82 31.06
N LEU A 158 -10.38 -1.41 30.16
CA LEU A 158 -10.71 -2.69 29.57
C LEU A 158 -10.35 -3.86 30.49
N ASP A 159 -9.14 -3.87 31.05
CA ASP A 159 -8.67 -4.93 31.94
C ASP A 159 -9.60 -5.08 33.15
N PRO A 160 -10.00 -3.99 33.88
CA PRO A 160 -10.99 -4.07 34.93
C PRO A 160 -12.38 -4.56 34.46
N LEU A 161 -12.79 -4.27 33.21
CA LEU A 161 -14.03 -4.80 32.66
C LEU A 161 -13.92 -6.30 32.45
N LEU A 162 -12.81 -6.78 31.89
CA LEU A 162 -12.57 -8.22 31.64
C LEU A 162 -12.52 -9.01 32.96
N GLU A 163 -11.88 -8.45 34.01
CA GLU A 163 -11.87 -9.05 35.35
C GLU A 163 -13.29 -9.18 35.91
N ARG A 164 -14.12 -8.15 35.80
CA ARG A 164 -15.53 -8.18 36.24
C ARG A 164 -16.33 -9.22 35.46
N ILE A 165 -16.15 -9.30 34.14
CA ILE A 165 -16.81 -10.30 33.28
C ILE A 165 -16.42 -11.74 33.72
N GLN A 166 -15.14 -11.95 33.98
CA GLN A 166 -14.61 -13.24 34.40
C GLN A 166 -15.14 -13.67 35.77
N ALA A 167 -15.32 -12.72 36.70
CA ALA A 167 -15.81 -12.97 38.05
C ALA A 167 -17.36 -13.12 38.13
N ASP A 168 -18.10 -12.73 37.09
CA ASP A 168 -19.54 -12.72 37.10
C ASP A 168 -20.11 -14.13 36.78
N GLU A 169 -20.47 -14.85 37.83
CA GLU A 169 -21.06 -16.19 37.72
C GLU A 169 -22.51 -16.16 37.19
N SER A 170 -23.19 -15.01 37.20
CA SER A 170 -24.54 -14.86 36.67
C SER A 170 -24.60 -14.89 35.15
N LEU A 171 -23.47 -14.69 34.45
CA LEU A 171 -23.41 -14.75 33.02
C LEU A 171 -23.64 -16.18 32.49
N PRO A 172 -24.37 -16.33 31.36
CA PRO A 172 -24.52 -17.63 30.70
C PRO A 172 -23.15 -18.24 30.37
N ALA A 173 -23.01 -19.54 30.48
CA ALA A 173 -21.74 -20.26 30.23
C ALA A 173 -21.14 -19.94 28.86
N LEU A 174 -21.95 -19.88 27.80
CA LEU A 174 -21.55 -19.49 26.47
C LEU A 174 -20.96 -18.05 26.42
N ALA A 175 -21.59 -17.10 27.13
CA ALA A 175 -21.07 -15.73 27.16
C ALA A 175 -19.71 -15.67 27.84
N ARG A 176 -19.53 -16.36 28.96
CA ARG A 176 -18.23 -16.44 29.67
C ARG A 176 -17.13 -17.04 28.77
N GLU A 177 -17.43 -18.14 28.06
CA GLU A 177 -16.50 -18.75 27.11
C GLU A 177 -16.10 -17.80 26.00
N LEU A 178 -17.04 -17.09 25.38
CA LEU A 178 -16.79 -16.14 24.30
C LEU A 178 -16.00 -14.92 24.79
N PHE A 179 -16.27 -14.39 25.97
CA PHE A 179 -15.48 -13.31 26.56
C PHE A 179 -14.06 -13.76 26.90
N ALA A 180 -13.87 -14.98 27.40
CA ALA A 180 -12.53 -15.53 27.65
C ALA A 180 -11.71 -15.66 26.36
N ALA A 181 -12.34 -16.09 25.25
CA ALA A 181 -11.69 -16.13 23.94
C ALA A 181 -11.28 -14.74 23.46
N GLN A 182 -12.15 -13.74 23.60
CA GLN A 182 -11.85 -12.35 23.21
C GLN A 182 -10.77 -11.71 24.09
N ALA A 183 -10.76 -12.01 25.38
CA ALA A 183 -9.70 -11.54 26.30
C ALA A 183 -8.33 -12.11 25.89
N LYS A 184 -8.28 -13.38 25.50
CA LYS A 184 -7.06 -14.01 24.97
C LYS A 184 -6.60 -13.35 23.67
N GLU A 185 -7.51 -13.09 22.73
CA GLU A 185 -7.20 -12.39 21.48
C GLU A 185 -6.66 -10.98 21.74
N TYR A 186 -7.29 -10.24 22.67
CA TYR A 186 -6.82 -8.91 23.07
C TYR A 186 -5.38 -8.93 23.61
N ALA A 187 -5.08 -9.89 24.51
CA ALA A 187 -3.72 -10.04 25.04
C ALA A 187 -2.71 -10.38 23.96
N GLN A 188 -3.08 -11.21 22.98
CA GLN A 188 -2.22 -11.56 21.84
C GLN A 188 -1.96 -10.34 20.94
N LEU A 189 -3.00 -9.56 20.62
CA LEU A 189 -2.85 -8.32 19.84
C LEU A 189 -1.95 -7.30 20.56
N GLN A 190 -2.12 -7.13 21.88
CA GLN A 190 -1.27 -6.25 22.66
C GLN A 190 0.19 -6.68 22.62
N ALA A 191 0.48 -7.97 22.84
CA ALA A 191 1.84 -8.50 22.79
C ALA A 191 2.47 -8.34 21.39
N GLN A 192 1.68 -8.46 20.31
CA GLN A 192 2.16 -8.21 18.95
C GLN A 192 2.49 -6.74 18.72
N ILE A 193 1.67 -5.80 19.23
CA ILE A 193 1.91 -4.36 19.15
C ILE A 193 3.21 -4.02 19.88
N ASP A 194 3.39 -4.51 21.11
CA ASP A 194 4.58 -4.25 21.91
C ASP A 194 5.86 -4.75 21.22
N LYS A 195 5.81 -5.91 20.56
CA LYS A 195 6.94 -6.42 19.75
C LYS A 195 7.26 -5.55 18.54
N VAL A 196 6.24 -5.01 17.89
CA VAL A 196 6.43 -4.12 16.74
C VAL A 196 6.96 -2.76 17.20
N ASP A 197 6.43 -2.22 18.31
CA ASP A 197 6.88 -0.95 18.91
C ASP A 197 8.36 -1.03 19.33
N ALA A 198 8.79 -2.14 19.92
CA ALA A 198 10.19 -2.35 20.28
C ALA A 198 11.13 -2.31 19.04
N ARG A 199 10.67 -2.75 17.87
CA ARG A 199 11.44 -2.69 16.61
C ARG A 199 11.45 -1.32 15.94
N LEU A 200 10.51 -0.44 16.28
CA LEU A 200 10.47 0.93 15.76
C LEU A 200 11.41 1.88 16.53
N ILE A 201 11.81 1.51 17.73
CA ILE A 201 12.69 2.28 18.60
C ILE A 201 14.16 1.85 18.45
N ALA A 202 14.38 0.63 17.98
CA ALA A 202 15.73 0.08 17.74
C ALA A 202 16.30 0.52 16.39
#